data_104091b45390ac66aadd2694df7e1d3a
#
_entry.id   104091b45390ac66aadd2694df7e1d3a
#
_cell.length_a   1.000
_cell.length_b   1.000
_cell.length_c   1.000
_cell.angle_alpha   90.00
_cell.angle_beta   90.00
_cell.angle_gamma   90.00
#
_symmetry.space_group_name_H-M   'P 1'
#
loop_
_entity.id
_entity.type
_entity.pdbx_description
1 polymer ?
#
loop_
_entity_poly.entity_id
_entity_poly.type
_entity_poly.pdbx_seq_one_letter_code
_entity_poly.pdbx_strand_id
1 'polypeptide(L)'
;MIHRIARPEYLDWLVRWKEKQIIKVVSGVRRCGKSTLFEMYRDYLSANGVEDSQFIVLNFEDIEFEFIDNYKILYRYIAERLRPDKMNYIFLDEIQHVDEYEKAVDSLFLKENCDVYITGSNAYFLSGELATVLSGRYVELQMLPLSFREFSTGLKGTQREGLSNAEKFNQYLELSSFPYVLRFELNKREAREYMQGLYDTVLLNDVVKRKKIADVGMLKNVAKFMLHNIGNKASSTNIANTMKSAGKGVDQKTVDRYLDGLKEALLLYEATRFNIKGKQFLTTQSKYYCVDMGLRNMLVRGKDSDIGHILENVVYLELIRRGYEVFVGAIDDGEVDFVAKTDDGQYLYYQVAASTLDPNTLKRELAPFKRIADNYPKTLLTLDEVFSTADYEGIQKRNVLDWLLGE
;
A
#
# COMPACT_ATOMS: atom_id res chain seq x y z
N MET A 1 -20.19 12.10 15.46
CA MET A 1 -18.78 11.76 15.80
C MET A 1 -18.16 11.05 14.60
N ILE A 2 -16.98 11.45 14.19
CA ILE A 2 -16.26 10.78 13.10
C ILE A 2 -15.81 9.42 13.62
N HIS A 3 -16.38 8.34 13.08
CA HIS A 3 -16.00 6.99 13.51
C HIS A 3 -14.59 6.71 12.97
N ARG A 4 -13.59 6.76 13.85
CA ARG A 4 -12.21 6.37 13.50
C ARG A 4 -12.12 4.85 13.44
N ILE A 5 -11.62 4.32 12.34
CA ILE A 5 -11.41 2.88 12.17
C ILE A 5 -10.10 2.52 12.84
N ALA A 6 -10.14 1.57 13.75
CA ALA A 6 -8.94 1.09 14.43
C ALA A 6 -7.96 0.44 13.43
N ARG A 7 -6.67 0.80 13.55
CA ARG A 7 -5.56 0.29 12.75
C ARG A 7 -4.48 -0.30 13.69
N PRO A 8 -4.80 -1.38 14.41
CA PRO A 8 -3.96 -1.87 15.52
C PRO A 8 -2.52 -2.18 15.09
N GLU A 9 -2.33 -2.85 13.95
CA GLU A 9 -1.00 -3.24 13.47
C GLU A 9 -0.08 -2.03 13.22
N TYR A 10 -0.63 -0.94 12.66
CA TYR A 10 0.11 0.30 12.43
C TYR A 10 0.36 1.07 13.73
N LEU A 11 -0.63 1.07 14.64
CA LEU A 11 -0.49 1.70 15.96
C LEU A 11 0.58 0.97 16.79
N ASP A 12 0.54 -0.36 16.82
CA ASP A 12 1.51 -1.20 17.54
C ASP A 12 2.95 -0.99 17.00
N TRP A 13 3.08 -0.74 15.68
CA TRP A 13 4.37 -0.40 15.12
C TRP A 13 4.89 0.94 15.68
N LEU A 14 4.07 1.99 15.76
CA LEU A 14 4.45 3.27 16.36
C LEU A 14 4.80 3.12 17.85
N VAL A 15 4.02 2.34 18.59
CA VAL A 15 4.27 2.04 20.02
C VAL A 15 5.62 1.31 20.20
N ARG A 16 5.94 0.33 19.36
CA ARG A 16 7.20 -0.42 19.41
C ARG A 16 8.42 0.48 19.20
N TRP A 17 8.29 1.53 18.40
CA TRP A 17 9.36 2.47 18.09
C TRP A 17 9.37 3.73 18.97
N LYS A 18 8.42 3.86 19.91
CA LYS A 18 8.32 4.98 20.84
C LYS A 18 9.67 5.22 21.55
N GLU A 19 10.10 6.48 21.61
CA GLU A 19 11.29 6.97 22.34
C GLU A 19 12.62 6.27 21.96
N LYS A 20 12.62 5.51 20.88
CA LYS A 20 13.88 5.05 20.28
C LYS A 20 14.46 6.16 19.43
N GLN A 21 15.76 6.42 19.59
CA GLN A 21 16.47 7.44 18.82
C GLN A 21 16.59 7.03 17.34
N ILE A 22 15.46 7.08 16.66
CA ILE A 22 15.29 6.81 15.23
C ILE A 22 14.09 7.60 14.72
N ILE A 23 14.15 8.10 13.50
CA ILE A 23 13.04 8.83 12.86
C ILE A 23 12.00 7.83 12.39
N LYS A 24 10.73 8.04 12.72
CA LYS A 24 9.60 7.21 12.30
C LYS A 24 8.95 7.84 11.07
N VAL A 25 9.04 7.16 9.96
CA VAL A 25 8.49 7.59 8.68
C VAL A 25 7.25 6.78 8.35
N VAL A 26 6.11 7.44 8.17
CA VAL A 26 4.88 6.80 7.70
C VAL A 26 4.59 7.25 6.27
N SER A 27 4.89 6.40 5.32
CA SER A 27 4.57 6.59 3.91
C SER A 27 3.22 5.96 3.55
N GLY A 28 2.62 6.37 2.47
CA GLY A 28 1.37 5.76 1.99
C GLY A 28 0.62 6.69 1.04
N VAL A 29 -0.18 6.10 0.16
CA VAL A 29 -0.97 6.85 -0.82
C VAL A 29 -1.80 7.95 -0.14
N ARG A 30 -2.02 9.05 -0.84
CA ARG A 30 -2.86 10.15 -0.35
C ARG A 30 -4.23 9.65 0.13
N ARG A 31 -4.70 10.10 1.32
CA ARG A 31 -5.99 9.70 1.92
C ARG A 31 -6.09 8.25 2.44
N CYS A 32 -4.99 7.51 2.59
CA CYS A 32 -5.02 6.17 3.21
C CYS A 32 -5.18 6.20 4.74
N GLY A 33 -5.05 7.39 5.39
CA GLY A 33 -5.31 7.58 6.82
C GLY A 33 -4.07 7.88 7.67
N LYS A 34 -2.95 8.34 7.10
CA LYS A 34 -1.69 8.67 7.81
C LYS A 34 -1.90 9.68 8.94
N SER A 35 -2.54 10.82 8.64
CA SER A 35 -2.85 11.87 9.63
C SER A 35 -3.72 11.35 10.77
N THR A 36 -4.74 10.53 10.42
CA THR A 36 -5.60 9.88 11.43
C THR A 36 -4.82 8.90 12.30
N LEU A 37 -3.83 8.18 11.75
CA LEU A 37 -2.96 7.30 12.53
C LEU A 37 -2.15 8.11 13.56
N PHE A 38 -1.62 9.28 13.18
CA PHE A 38 -0.93 10.17 14.11
C PHE A 38 -1.87 10.71 15.21
N GLU A 39 -3.11 11.04 14.87
CA GLU A 39 -4.11 11.43 15.86
C GLU A 39 -4.39 10.29 16.86
N MET A 40 -4.59 9.06 16.37
CA MET A 40 -4.82 7.88 17.22
C MET A 40 -3.61 7.60 18.11
N TYR A 41 -2.41 7.78 17.59
CA TYR A 41 -1.19 7.57 18.37
C TYR A 41 -1.00 8.65 19.44
N ARG A 42 -1.34 9.90 19.15
CA ARG A 42 -1.36 10.98 20.16
C ARG A 42 -2.37 10.70 21.27
N ASP A 43 -3.59 10.23 20.93
CA ASP A 43 -4.57 9.81 21.92
C ASP A 43 -4.02 8.68 22.81
N TYR A 44 -3.32 7.71 22.22
CA TYR A 44 -2.63 6.65 22.97
C TYR A 44 -1.56 7.22 23.90
N LEU A 45 -0.72 8.14 23.43
CA LEU A 45 0.33 8.77 24.24
C LEU A 45 -0.26 9.55 25.41
N SER A 46 -1.30 10.37 25.17
CA SER A 46 -2.02 11.13 26.21
C SER A 46 -2.64 10.20 27.26
N ALA A 47 -3.27 9.10 26.84
CA ALA A 47 -3.79 8.08 27.74
C ALA A 47 -2.72 7.39 28.59
N ASN A 48 -1.46 7.42 28.14
CA ASN A 48 -0.29 6.87 28.83
C ASN A 48 0.57 7.94 29.52
N GLY A 49 0.00 9.11 29.82
CA GLY A 49 0.59 10.13 30.68
C GLY A 49 1.47 11.17 30.00
N VAL A 50 1.46 11.24 28.66
CA VAL A 50 2.13 12.32 27.92
C VAL A 50 1.25 13.56 27.94
N GLU A 51 1.80 14.69 28.39
CA GLU A 51 1.09 15.96 28.46
C GLU A 51 1.00 16.65 27.09
N ASP A 52 -0.08 17.40 26.84
CA ASP A 52 -0.28 18.16 25.60
C ASP A 52 0.89 19.10 25.27
N SER A 53 1.54 19.63 26.29
CA SER A 53 2.72 20.51 26.14
C SER A 53 3.95 19.83 25.54
N GLN A 54 3.97 18.50 25.44
CA GLN A 54 5.05 17.70 24.86
C GLN A 54 4.81 17.41 23.37
N PHE A 55 3.62 17.73 22.84
CA PHE A 55 3.31 17.54 21.43
C PHE A 55 3.61 18.77 20.59
N ILE A 56 4.35 18.58 19.51
CA ILE A 56 4.53 19.55 18.43
C ILE A 56 3.96 18.92 17.18
N VAL A 57 2.84 19.48 16.68
CA VAL A 57 2.08 18.91 15.56
C VAL A 57 1.96 19.94 14.46
N LEU A 58 2.50 19.63 13.29
CA LEU A 58 2.47 20.48 12.11
C LEU A 58 1.91 19.67 10.93
N ASN A 59 0.86 20.19 10.30
CA ASN A 59 0.33 19.63 9.05
C ASN A 59 0.57 20.65 7.93
N PHE A 60 1.45 20.33 7.01
CA PHE A 60 1.86 21.23 5.92
C PHE A 60 0.88 21.29 4.73
N GLU A 61 -0.28 20.63 4.83
CA GLU A 61 -1.45 20.93 3.98
C GLU A 61 -2.31 22.05 4.55
N ASP A 62 -2.08 22.48 5.82
CA ASP A 62 -2.82 23.56 6.45
C ASP A 62 -2.15 24.90 6.15
N ILE A 63 -2.94 25.87 5.69
CA ILE A 63 -2.50 27.24 5.40
C ILE A 63 -1.89 27.95 6.61
N GLU A 64 -2.25 27.52 7.83
CA GLU A 64 -1.65 28.05 9.07
C GLU A 64 -0.14 27.90 9.09
N PHE A 65 0.41 26.88 8.42
CA PHE A 65 1.84 26.56 8.38
C PHE A 65 2.51 26.89 7.02
N GLU A 66 1.81 27.56 6.09
CA GLU A 66 2.35 27.89 4.76
C GLU A 66 3.62 28.76 4.84
N PHE A 67 3.79 29.55 5.93
CA PHE A 67 4.99 30.36 6.15
C PHE A 67 6.25 29.53 6.46
N ILE A 68 6.10 28.24 6.79
CA ILE A 68 7.21 27.32 7.03
C ILE A 68 7.57 26.64 5.69
N ASP A 69 8.25 27.36 4.82
CA ASP A 69 8.57 26.93 3.47
C ASP A 69 9.96 26.27 3.34
N ASN A 70 10.82 26.36 4.37
CA ASN A 70 12.17 25.80 4.34
C ASN A 70 12.62 25.28 5.71
N TYR A 71 13.69 24.46 5.69
CA TYR A 71 14.22 23.77 6.88
C TYR A 71 14.65 24.71 8.02
N LYS A 72 15.14 25.94 7.72
CA LYS A 72 15.60 26.87 8.75
C LYS A 72 14.45 27.43 9.59
N ILE A 73 13.35 27.77 8.91
CA ILE A 73 12.14 28.25 9.56
C ILE A 73 11.52 27.09 10.35
N LEU A 74 11.43 25.90 9.74
CA LEU A 74 10.92 24.69 10.40
C LEU A 74 11.70 24.39 11.70
N TYR A 75 13.02 24.33 11.62
CA TYR A 75 13.85 24.02 12.79
C TYR A 75 13.67 25.06 13.90
N ARG A 76 13.69 26.37 13.56
CA ARG A 76 13.51 27.45 14.53
C ARG A 76 12.14 27.36 15.19
N TYR A 77 11.08 27.18 14.41
CA TYR A 77 9.72 27.06 14.90
C TYR A 77 9.56 25.92 15.93
N ILE A 78 10.16 24.76 15.64
CA ILE A 78 10.15 23.62 16.56
C ILE A 78 11.03 23.89 17.77
N ALA A 79 12.27 24.39 17.58
CA ALA A 79 13.24 24.59 18.65
C ALA A 79 12.72 25.57 19.75
N GLU A 80 11.95 26.59 19.38
CA GLU A 80 11.33 27.55 20.32
C GLU A 80 10.22 26.92 21.18
N ARG A 81 9.70 25.74 20.79
CA ARG A 81 8.60 25.03 21.46
C ARG A 81 9.04 23.80 22.23
N LEU A 82 10.30 23.41 22.12
CA LEU A 82 10.84 22.24 22.83
C LEU A 82 10.82 22.45 24.34
N ARG A 83 10.37 21.44 25.04
CA ARG A 83 10.51 21.35 26.50
C ARG A 83 11.89 20.75 26.84
N PRO A 84 12.76 21.46 27.52
CA PRO A 84 14.13 21.00 27.76
C PRO A 84 14.20 19.81 28.73
N ASP A 85 13.22 19.70 29.63
CA ASP A 85 13.15 18.75 30.75
C ASP A 85 12.26 17.52 30.46
N LYS A 86 11.65 17.43 29.27
CA LYS A 86 10.72 16.37 28.89
C LYS A 86 11.00 15.86 27.49
N MET A 87 10.53 14.63 27.20
CA MET A 87 10.48 14.13 25.84
C MET A 87 9.49 14.95 25.02
N ASN A 88 9.88 15.35 23.82
CA ASN A 88 9.04 16.07 22.85
C ASN A 88 8.67 15.13 21.70
N TYR A 89 7.39 14.96 21.45
CA TYR A 89 6.85 14.15 20.36
C TYR A 89 6.50 15.08 19.20
N ILE A 90 7.27 14.99 18.13
CA ILE A 90 7.22 15.90 16.98
C ILE A 90 6.54 15.18 15.81
N PHE A 91 5.35 15.65 15.42
CA PHE A 91 4.56 15.09 14.30
C PHE A 91 4.56 16.07 13.14
N LEU A 92 5.19 15.70 12.04
CA LEU A 92 5.31 16.50 10.83
C LEU A 92 4.55 15.79 9.69
N ASP A 93 3.32 16.23 9.45
CA ASP A 93 2.42 15.61 8.48
C ASP A 93 2.58 16.28 7.11
N GLU A 94 2.72 15.46 6.04
CA GLU A 94 2.98 15.87 4.66
C GLU A 94 4.21 16.80 4.52
N ILE A 95 5.32 16.44 5.21
CA ILE A 95 6.54 17.26 5.36
C ILE A 95 7.21 17.64 4.02
N GLN A 96 6.94 16.91 2.92
CA GLN A 96 7.51 17.18 1.60
C GLN A 96 7.10 18.55 1.03
N HIS A 97 6.23 19.29 1.69
CA HIS A 97 5.89 20.68 1.34
C HIS A 97 6.92 21.69 1.85
N VAL A 98 7.88 21.28 2.68
CA VAL A 98 8.95 22.11 3.21
C VAL A 98 10.25 21.84 2.48
N ASP A 99 10.87 22.84 1.89
CA ASP A 99 12.12 22.68 1.15
C ASP A 99 13.27 22.26 2.09
N GLU A 100 14.04 21.26 1.65
CA GLU A 100 15.21 20.71 2.36
C GLU A 100 14.89 20.26 3.81
N TYR A 101 13.64 19.83 4.09
CA TYR A 101 13.17 19.44 5.44
C TYR A 101 14.08 18.40 6.11
N GLU A 102 14.78 17.57 5.35
CA GLU A 102 15.69 16.52 5.83
C GLU A 102 16.75 17.10 6.76
N LYS A 103 17.24 18.32 6.49
CA LYS A 103 18.25 19.00 7.31
C LYS A 103 17.68 19.37 8.69
N ALA A 104 16.43 19.79 8.76
CA ALA A 104 15.77 20.09 10.04
C ALA A 104 15.49 18.81 10.83
N VAL A 105 14.98 17.76 10.14
CA VAL A 105 14.69 16.47 10.75
C VAL A 105 15.97 15.81 11.29
N ASP A 106 17.08 15.87 10.55
CA ASP A 106 18.39 15.38 11.00
C ASP A 106 18.89 16.12 12.24
N SER A 107 18.73 17.45 12.27
CA SER A 107 19.13 18.27 13.42
C SER A 107 18.26 17.98 14.66
N LEU A 108 16.99 17.67 14.48
CA LEU A 108 16.09 17.26 15.56
C LEU A 108 16.43 15.85 16.08
N PHE A 109 16.77 14.94 15.18
CA PHE A 109 17.23 13.59 15.52
C PHE A 109 18.45 13.59 16.45
N LEU A 110 19.34 14.58 16.34
CA LEU A 110 20.52 14.70 17.22
C LEU A 110 20.18 15.10 18.66
N LYS A 111 18.92 15.46 18.94
CA LYS A 111 18.47 15.82 20.29
C LYS A 111 17.85 14.59 20.97
N GLU A 112 18.41 14.18 22.10
CA GLU A 112 17.98 12.99 22.86
C GLU A 112 16.54 13.09 23.39
N ASN A 113 16.04 14.30 23.58
CA ASN A 113 14.68 14.57 24.04
C ASN A 113 13.68 14.87 22.92
N CYS A 114 13.97 14.45 21.68
CA CYS A 114 13.09 14.61 20.53
C CYS A 114 12.75 13.24 19.92
N ASP A 115 11.47 12.90 19.88
CA ASP A 115 10.94 11.73 19.20
C ASP A 115 10.18 12.18 17.94
N VAL A 116 10.77 11.89 16.76
CA VAL A 116 10.34 12.51 15.49
C VAL A 116 9.55 11.52 14.62
N TYR A 117 8.37 11.96 14.21
CA TYR A 117 7.42 11.24 13.36
C TYR A 117 7.10 12.11 12.14
N ILE A 118 7.28 11.56 10.95
CA ILE A 118 7.03 12.28 9.71
C ILE A 118 6.14 11.47 8.77
N THR A 119 5.30 12.15 7.99
CA THR A 119 4.54 11.49 6.91
C THR A 119 4.85 12.07 5.55
N GLY A 120 4.62 11.24 4.52
CA GLY A 120 4.62 11.65 3.14
C GLY A 120 3.68 10.80 2.29
N SER A 121 3.10 11.41 1.24
CA SER A 121 2.09 10.75 0.40
C SER A 121 2.65 10.01 -0.81
N ASN A 122 3.96 9.78 -0.88
CA ASN A 122 4.61 9.12 -2.01
C ASN A 122 5.89 8.36 -1.63
N ALA A 123 6.25 7.35 -2.43
CA ALA A 123 7.46 6.57 -2.22
C ALA A 123 8.76 7.33 -2.54
N TYR A 124 8.69 8.39 -3.36
CA TYR A 124 9.86 9.24 -3.66
C TYR A 124 10.37 9.96 -2.41
N PHE A 125 9.46 10.25 -1.48
CA PHE A 125 9.79 10.79 -0.18
C PHE A 125 10.94 10.03 0.51
N LEU A 126 11.06 8.73 0.22
CA LEU A 126 12.07 7.85 0.80
C LEU A 126 13.24 7.50 -0.12
N SER A 127 13.11 7.69 -1.43
CA SER A 127 14.12 7.29 -2.42
C SER A 127 15.07 8.41 -2.84
N GLY A 128 14.76 9.66 -2.48
CA GLY A 128 15.53 10.84 -2.88
C GLY A 128 16.58 11.27 -1.84
N GLU A 129 16.54 12.55 -1.50
CA GLU A 129 17.48 13.17 -0.55
C GLU A 129 17.36 12.59 0.87
N LEU A 130 16.15 12.13 1.26
CA LEU A 130 15.93 11.48 2.55
C LEU A 130 16.80 10.23 2.70
N ALA A 131 16.86 9.38 1.66
CA ALA A 131 17.67 8.17 1.68
C ALA A 131 19.17 8.45 1.80
N THR A 132 19.63 9.60 1.30
CA THR A 132 21.05 10.02 1.37
C THR A 132 21.38 10.74 2.67
N VAL A 133 20.56 11.71 3.08
CA VAL A 133 20.81 12.54 4.27
C VAL A 133 20.52 11.79 5.58
N LEU A 134 19.42 11.03 5.63
CA LEU A 134 18.98 10.31 6.83
C LEU A 134 19.31 8.80 6.78
N SER A 135 20.28 8.38 5.96
CA SER A 135 20.66 6.98 5.82
C SER A 135 21.01 6.35 7.17
N GLY A 136 20.33 5.24 7.51
CA GLY A 136 20.51 4.53 8.77
C GLY A 136 19.89 5.21 10.02
N ARG A 137 19.16 6.34 9.85
CA ARG A 137 18.56 7.11 10.94
C ARG A 137 17.03 7.04 10.98
N TYR A 138 16.40 6.29 10.10
CA TYR A 138 14.94 6.15 10.06
C TYR A 138 14.49 4.70 9.90
N VAL A 139 13.26 4.47 10.32
CA VAL A 139 12.48 3.27 10.01
C VAL A 139 11.22 3.68 9.29
N GLU A 140 10.78 2.84 8.34
CA GLU A 140 9.61 3.12 7.53
C GLU A 140 8.45 2.18 7.85
N LEU A 141 7.25 2.76 7.87
CA LEU A 141 5.97 2.07 7.86
C LEU A 141 5.21 2.45 6.60
N GLN A 142 5.08 1.54 5.65
CA GLN A 142 4.26 1.76 4.47
C GLN A 142 2.79 1.47 4.79
N MET A 143 1.96 2.53 4.80
CA MET A 143 0.54 2.44 5.14
C MET A 143 -0.30 2.29 3.87
N LEU A 144 -1.02 1.17 3.77
CA LEU A 144 -2.00 0.90 2.73
C LEU A 144 -3.40 1.43 3.14
N PRO A 145 -4.34 1.62 2.19
CA PRO A 145 -5.75 1.74 2.52
C PRO A 145 -6.24 0.58 3.39
N LEU A 146 -7.48 0.56 3.82
CA LEU A 146 -7.99 -0.47 4.75
C LEU A 146 -7.76 -1.89 4.22
N SER A 147 -7.35 -2.80 5.09
CA SER A 147 -7.47 -4.24 4.85
C SER A 147 -8.93 -4.66 4.83
N PHE A 148 -9.23 -5.85 4.32
CA PHE A 148 -10.58 -6.39 4.40
C PHE A 148 -11.06 -6.55 5.85
N ARG A 149 -10.17 -6.93 6.77
CA ARG A 149 -10.44 -6.98 8.21
C ARG A 149 -10.82 -5.60 8.77
N GLU A 150 -10.03 -4.57 8.48
CA GLU A 150 -10.27 -3.20 8.92
C GLU A 150 -11.56 -2.62 8.31
N PHE A 151 -11.81 -2.88 7.04
CA PHE A 151 -13.05 -2.51 6.35
C PHE A 151 -14.26 -3.17 7.04
N SER A 152 -14.22 -4.48 7.26
CA SER A 152 -15.29 -5.22 7.95
C SER A 152 -15.52 -4.71 9.38
N THR A 153 -14.44 -4.36 10.09
CA THR A 153 -14.52 -3.76 11.42
C THR A 153 -15.14 -2.36 11.37
N GLY A 154 -14.82 -1.58 10.35
CA GLY A 154 -15.38 -0.24 10.12
C GLY A 154 -16.88 -0.23 9.84
N LEU A 155 -17.47 -1.38 9.49
CA LEU A 155 -18.92 -1.53 9.31
C LEU A 155 -19.69 -1.81 10.62
N LYS A 156 -18.98 -2.09 11.72
CA LYS A 156 -19.63 -2.30 13.04
C LYS A 156 -20.39 -1.05 13.49
N GLY A 157 -21.59 -1.25 14.04
CA GLY A 157 -22.48 -0.16 14.44
C GLY A 157 -23.19 0.54 13.27
N THR A 158 -23.02 0.09 12.03
CA THR A 158 -23.77 0.56 10.87
C THR A 158 -24.89 -0.43 10.50
N GLN A 159 -25.82 -0.02 9.62
CA GLN A 159 -26.85 -0.91 9.08
C GLN A 159 -26.29 -2.12 8.30
N ARG A 160 -24.98 -2.12 8.03
CA ARG A 160 -24.28 -3.14 7.22
C ARG A 160 -23.45 -4.10 8.07
N GLU A 161 -23.51 -3.99 9.38
CA GLU A 161 -22.80 -4.90 10.29
C GLU A 161 -23.21 -6.37 10.08
N GLY A 162 -24.51 -6.61 9.85
CA GLY A 162 -25.09 -7.95 9.68
C GLY A 162 -24.83 -8.62 8.32
N LEU A 163 -24.12 -7.98 7.39
CA LEU A 163 -23.76 -8.60 6.12
C LEU A 163 -22.81 -9.79 6.33
N SER A 164 -22.96 -10.82 5.51
CA SER A 164 -22.02 -11.95 5.43
C SER A 164 -20.62 -11.48 4.98
N ASN A 165 -19.58 -12.27 5.23
CA ASN A 165 -18.22 -11.96 4.81
C ASN A 165 -18.12 -11.82 3.28
N ALA A 166 -18.84 -12.63 2.52
CA ALA A 166 -18.90 -12.56 1.07
C ALA A 166 -19.55 -11.23 0.59
N GLU A 167 -20.65 -10.79 1.21
CA GLU A 167 -21.30 -9.51 0.88
C GLU A 167 -20.40 -8.32 1.23
N LYS A 168 -19.74 -8.34 2.40
CA LYS A 168 -18.76 -7.32 2.82
C LYS A 168 -17.60 -7.27 1.84
N PHE A 169 -17.10 -8.42 1.39
CA PHE A 169 -16.01 -8.50 0.43
C PHE A 169 -16.39 -7.93 -0.94
N ASN A 170 -17.60 -8.24 -1.43
CA ASN A 170 -18.10 -7.65 -2.65
C ASN A 170 -18.17 -6.11 -2.56
N GLN A 171 -18.60 -5.57 -1.42
CA GLN A 171 -18.61 -4.12 -1.19
C GLN A 171 -17.20 -3.53 -1.11
N TYR A 172 -16.27 -4.21 -0.45
CA TYR A 172 -14.86 -3.85 -0.39
C TYR A 172 -14.24 -3.73 -1.80
N LEU A 173 -14.51 -4.69 -2.67
CA LEU A 173 -14.03 -4.70 -4.05
C LEU A 173 -14.69 -3.62 -4.90
N GLU A 174 -16.00 -3.41 -4.73
CA GLU A 174 -16.78 -2.53 -5.60
C GLU A 174 -16.61 -1.05 -5.26
N LEU A 175 -16.58 -0.73 -3.98
CA LEU A 175 -16.62 0.67 -3.52
C LEU A 175 -15.22 1.26 -3.39
N SER A 176 -14.41 0.72 -2.52
CA SER A 176 -13.01 1.09 -2.28
C SER A 176 -12.57 0.70 -0.85
N SER A 177 -11.28 0.51 -0.69
CA SER A 177 -10.61 0.34 0.61
C SER A 177 -10.16 1.66 1.26
N PHE A 178 -10.37 2.81 0.62
CA PHE A 178 -10.03 4.10 1.23
C PHE A 178 -10.97 4.42 2.40
N PRO A 179 -10.45 4.80 3.59
CA PRO A 179 -11.25 4.92 4.82
C PRO A 179 -12.44 5.86 4.70
N TYR A 180 -12.29 6.94 3.92
CA TYR A 180 -13.33 7.96 3.78
C TYR A 180 -14.59 7.45 3.08
N VAL A 181 -14.49 6.39 2.25
CA VAL A 181 -15.63 5.80 1.53
C VAL A 181 -16.68 5.23 2.49
N LEU A 182 -16.27 4.75 3.66
CA LEU A 182 -17.21 4.25 4.67
C LEU A 182 -18.15 5.34 5.22
N ARG A 183 -17.79 6.63 5.08
CA ARG A 183 -18.65 7.76 5.51
C ARG A 183 -19.85 7.98 4.59
N PHE A 184 -19.81 7.47 3.38
CA PHE A 184 -20.92 7.57 2.41
C PHE A 184 -21.97 6.48 2.60
N GLU A 185 -21.97 5.79 3.73
CA GLU A 185 -22.88 4.67 4.02
C GLU A 185 -22.93 3.65 2.86
N LEU A 186 -21.81 3.50 2.17
CA LEU A 186 -21.60 2.65 1.00
C LEU A 186 -22.48 3.04 -0.22
N ASN A 187 -22.80 4.32 -0.38
CA ASN A 187 -23.42 4.85 -1.58
C ASN A 187 -22.44 4.78 -2.76
N LYS A 188 -22.72 3.94 -3.75
CA LYS A 188 -21.85 3.68 -4.91
C LYS A 188 -21.56 4.94 -5.73
N ARG A 189 -22.53 5.84 -5.87
CA ARG A 189 -22.36 7.07 -6.65
C ARG A 189 -21.41 8.03 -5.95
N GLU A 190 -21.63 8.28 -4.67
CA GLU A 190 -20.79 9.16 -3.86
C GLU A 190 -19.36 8.61 -3.73
N ALA A 191 -19.21 7.31 -3.49
CA ALA A 191 -17.92 6.65 -3.46
C ALA A 191 -17.17 6.85 -4.80
N ARG A 192 -17.85 6.67 -5.94
CA ARG A 192 -17.26 6.85 -7.26
C ARG A 192 -16.83 8.30 -7.52
N GLU A 193 -17.69 9.27 -7.19
CA GLU A 193 -17.38 10.70 -7.35
C GLU A 193 -16.17 11.09 -6.50
N TYR A 194 -16.11 10.61 -5.26
CA TYR A 194 -14.95 10.82 -4.36
C TYR A 194 -13.67 10.19 -4.94
N MET A 195 -13.74 8.93 -5.39
CA MET A 195 -12.58 8.23 -5.95
C MET A 195 -12.07 8.88 -7.23
N GLN A 196 -12.96 9.46 -8.06
CA GLN A 196 -12.55 10.22 -9.24
C GLN A 196 -11.75 11.47 -8.83
N GLY A 197 -12.22 12.23 -7.86
CA GLY A 197 -11.50 13.39 -7.34
C GLY A 197 -10.15 13.03 -6.72
N LEU A 198 -10.09 11.93 -5.98
CA LEU A 198 -8.84 11.41 -5.40
C LEU A 198 -7.85 11.01 -6.51
N TYR A 199 -8.28 10.23 -7.49
CA TYR A 199 -7.44 9.81 -8.61
C TYR A 199 -6.87 11.00 -9.39
N ASP A 200 -7.72 11.97 -9.73
CA ASP A 200 -7.28 13.16 -10.46
C ASP A 200 -6.29 13.97 -9.63
N THR A 201 -6.49 14.10 -8.32
CA THR A 201 -5.56 14.80 -7.41
C THR A 201 -4.21 14.10 -7.35
N VAL A 202 -4.18 12.79 -7.13
CA VAL A 202 -2.93 12.01 -7.06
C VAL A 202 -2.22 12.05 -8.41
N LEU A 203 -2.95 11.84 -9.52
CA LEU A 203 -2.33 11.83 -10.84
C LEU A 203 -1.72 13.20 -11.19
N LEU A 204 -2.44 14.29 -10.94
CA LEU A 204 -1.98 15.63 -11.31
C LEU A 204 -0.88 16.15 -10.38
N ASN A 205 -1.04 16.00 -9.07
CA ASN A 205 -0.09 16.56 -8.11
C ASN A 205 1.12 15.64 -7.88
N ASP A 206 0.89 14.34 -7.68
CA ASP A 206 1.94 13.43 -7.26
C ASP A 206 2.68 12.78 -8.45
N VAL A 207 2.08 12.75 -9.65
CA VAL A 207 2.73 12.22 -10.87
C VAL A 207 3.10 13.33 -11.85
N VAL A 208 2.11 14.07 -12.38
CA VAL A 208 2.31 15.03 -13.48
C VAL A 208 3.25 16.16 -13.08
N LYS A 209 2.98 16.84 -11.97
CA LYS A 209 3.80 17.98 -11.53
C LYS A 209 5.23 17.53 -11.21
N ARG A 210 5.38 16.44 -10.47
CA ARG A 210 6.69 15.93 -10.03
C ARG A 210 7.54 15.43 -11.19
N LYS A 211 6.99 14.57 -12.04
CA LYS A 211 7.72 14.02 -13.21
C LYS A 211 7.76 14.98 -14.38
N LYS A 212 7.18 16.19 -14.26
CA LYS A 212 7.07 17.21 -15.33
C LYS A 212 6.53 16.59 -16.62
N ILE A 213 5.41 15.87 -16.51
CA ILE A 213 4.80 15.15 -17.64
C ILE A 213 4.02 16.15 -18.49
N ALA A 214 4.39 16.26 -19.77
CA ALA A 214 3.72 17.13 -20.73
C ALA A 214 2.44 16.50 -21.30
N ASP A 215 2.48 15.19 -21.62
CA ASP A 215 1.32 14.48 -22.18
C ASP A 215 0.55 13.74 -21.09
N VAL A 216 -0.35 14.48 -20.44
CA VAL A 216 -1.26 13.94 -19.40
C VAL A 216 -2.27 12.93 -20.00
N GLY A 217 -2.65 13.12 -21.27
CA GLY A 217 -3.57 12.22 -21.97
C GLY A 217 -2.95 10.84 -22.15
N MET A 218 -1.70 10.76 -22.57
CA MET A 218 -0.97 9.51 -22.71
C MET A 218 -0.74 8.84 -21.35
N LEU A 219 -0.35 9.60 -20.32
CA LEU A 219 -0.24 9.06 -18.95
C LEU A 219 -1.54 8.41 -18.50
N LYS A 220 -2.70 9.07 -18.70
CA LYS A 220 -4.03 8.50 -18.36
C LYS A 220 -4.32 7.21 -19.14
N ASN A 221 -3.91 7.12 -20.41
CA ASN A 221 -4.07 5.89 -21.20
C ASN A 221 -3.20 4.76 -20.67
N VAL A 222 -1.92 5.03 -20.33
CA VAL A 222 -1.01 4.03 -19.75
C VAL A 222 -1.52 3.59 -18.37
N ALA A 223 -1.93 4.51 -17.50
CA ALA A 223 -2.51 4.19 -16.20
C ALA A 223 -3.75 3.29 -16.35
N LYS A 224 -4.68 3.64 -17.24
CA LYS A 224 -5.87 2.83 -17.52
C LYS A 224 -5.52 1.45 -18.05
N PHE A 225 -4.52 1.35 -18.94
CA PHE A 225 -4.03 0.07 -19.45
C PHE A 225 -3.47 -0.80 -18.31
N MET A 226 -2.66 -0.23 -17.43
CA MET A 226 -2.09 -0.95 -16.28
C MET A 226 -3.16 -1.46 -15.33
N LEU A 227 -4.14 -0.63 -15.01
CA LEU A 227 -5.27 -1.00 -14.15
C LEU A 227 -6.18 -2.06 -14.79
N HIS A 228 -6.28 -2.09 -16.11
CA HIS A 228 -6.99 -3.14 -16.84
C HIS A 228 -6.24 -4.48 -16.77
N ASN A 229 -4.90 -4.44 -16.76
CA ASN A 229 -4.03 -5.61 -16.88
C ASN A 229 -3.33 -5.97 -15.55
N ILE A 230 -3.94 -5.67 -14.40
CA ILE A 230 -3.42 -6.11 -13.10
C ILE A 230 -3.21 -7.63 -13.07
N GLY A 231 -2.17 -8.08 -12.38
CA GLY A 231 -1.84 -9.52 -12.29
C GLY A 231 -1.24 -10.11 -13.58
N ASN A 232 -1.30 -9.42 -14.71
CA ASN A 232 -0.65 -9.86 -15.94
C ASN A 232 0.81 -9.40 -16.01
N LYS A 233 1.66 -10.22 -16.66
CA LYS A 233 3.04 -9.84 -16.96
C LYS A 233 3.06 -8.65 -17.92
N ALA A 234 3.77 -7.61 -17.56
CA ALA A 234 3.94 -6.42 -18.37
C ALA A 234 5.41 -5.98 -18.44
N SER A 235 5.77 -5.36 -19.55
CA SER A 235 7.02 -4.64 -19.74
C SER A 235 6.75 -3.33 -20.47
N SER A 236 7.57 -2.32 -20.23
CA SER A 236 7.45 -1.01 -20.88
C SER A 236 7.46 -1.11 -22.42
N THR A 237 8.23 -2.06 -22.97
CA THR A 237 8.24 -2.36 -24.41
C THR A 237 6.88 -2.87 -24.91
N ASN A 238 6.27 -3.81 -24.19
CA ASN A 238 4.96 -4.35 -24.57
C ASN A 238 3.87 -3.29 -24.46
N ILE A 239 3.92 -2.46 -23.44
CA ILE A 239 2.98 -1.34 -23.24
C ILE A 239 3.13 -0.33 -24.38
N ALA A 240 4.36 0.09 -24.73
CA ALA A 240 4.62 1.00 -25.83
C ALA A 240 4.09 0.47 -27.17
N ASN A 241 4.33 -0.82 -27.47
CA ASN A 241 3.84 -1.48 -28.67
C ASN A 241 2.30 -1.52 -28.70
N THR A 242 1.65 -1.81 -27.57
CA THR A 242 0.19 -1.80 -27.47
C THR A 242 -0.39 -0.41 -27.70
N MET A 243 0.20 0.62 -27.10
CA MET A 243 -0.21 2.03 -27.33
C MET A 243 -0.04 2.42 -28.80
N LYS A 244 1.07 2.05 -29.42
CA LYS A 244 1.33 2.31 -30.85
C LYS A 244 0.29 1.62 -31.73
N SER A 245 -0.03 0.37 -31.46
CA SER A 245 -1.08 -0.37 -32.19
C SER A 245 -2.47 0.24 -32.04
N ALA A 246 -2.74 0.92 -30.91
CA ALA A 246 -3.96 1.69 -30.69
C ALA A 246 -3.94 3.10 -31.31
N GLY A 247 -2.97 3.42 -32.18
CA GLY A 247 -2.82 4.72 -32.83
C GLY A 247 -2.27 5.83 -31.92
N LYS A 248 -1.70 5.46 -30.75
CA LYS A 248 -1.15 6.37 -29.74
C LYS A 248 0.32 6.04 -29.52
N GLY A 249 1.21 6.60 -30.37
CA GLY A 249 2.64 6.33 -30.28
C GLY A 249 3.26 6.92 -29.02
N VAL A 250 3.94 6.08 -28.25
CA VAL A 250 4.77 6.45 -27.10
C VAL A 250 6.02 5.60 -27.10
N ASP A 251 7.16 6.18 -26.78
CA ASP A 251 8.42 5.44 -26.66
C ASP A 251 8.54 4.74 -25.29
N GLN A 252 9.42 3.73 -25.24
CA GLN A 252 9.63 2.92 -24.05
C GLN A 252 10.07 3.75 -22.84
N LYS A 253 11.01 4.70 -23.02
CA LYS A 253 11.54 5.54 -21.93
C LYS A 253 10.44 6.40 -21.30
N THR A 254 9.51 6.89 -22.13
CA THR A 254 8.36 7.63 -21.65
C THR A 254 7.40 6.75 -20.87
N VAL A 255 7.17 5.49 -21.32
CA VAL A 255 6.39 4.51 -20.55
C VAL A 255 7.07 4.20 -19.21
N ASP A 256 8.39 3.97 -19.18
CA ASP A 256 9.14 3.75 -17.94
C ASP A 256 8.93 4.90 -16.96
N ARG A 257 9.07 6.16 -17.44
CA ARG A 257 8.83 7.35 -16.61
C ARG A 257 7.41 7.44 -16.07
N TYR A 258 6.41 6.99 -16.85
CA TYR A 258 5.01 6.96 -16.40
C TYR A 258 4.80 5.88 -15.34
N LEU A 259 5.34 4.68 -15.56
CA LEU A 259 5.27 3.59 -14.58
C LEU A 259 5.96 3.97 -13.26
N ASP A 260 7.15 4.58 -13.33
CA ASP A 260 7.85 5.07 -12.14
C ASP A 260 7.02 6.13 -11.41
N GLY A 261 6.42 7.07 -12.15
CA GLY A 261 5.53 8.06 -11.53
C GLY A 261 4.31 7.44 -10.83
N LEU A 262 3.69 6.43 -11.43
CA LEU A 262 2.55 5.72 -10.84
C LEU A 262 2.95 4.88 -9.62
N LYS A 263 4.15 4.25 -9.65
CA LYS A 263 4.71 3.52 -8.50
C LYS A 263 5.08 4.46 -7.35
N GLU A 264 5.75 5.57 -7.66
CA GLU A 264 6.11 6.58 -6.65
C GLU A 264 4.87 7.23 -6.01
N ALA A 265 3.80 7.44 -6.78
CA ALA A 265 2.51 7.90 -6.25
C ALA A 265 1.73 6.81 -5.49
N LEU A 266 2.29 5.60 -5.37
CA LEU A 266 1.69 4.43 -4.71
C LEU A 266 0.31 4.05 -5.29
N LEU A 267 0.08 4.33 -6.57
CA LEU A 267 -1.09 3.88 -7.32
C LEU A 267 -0.90 2.46 -7.87
N LEU A 268 0.36 2.10 -8.19
CA LEU A 268 0.77 0.78 -8.67
C LEU A 268 1.90 0.23 -7.80
N TYR A 269 1.86 -1.06 -7.61
CA TYR A 269 2.89 -1.86 -6.95
C TYR A 269 3.45 -2.87 -7.94
N GLU A 270 4.76 -3.01 -7.98
CA GLU A 270 5.45 -3.92 -8.87
C GLU A 270 5.89 -5.17 -8.10
N ALA A 271 5.43 -6.34 -8.54
CA ALA A 271 5.94 -7.63 -8.08
C ALA A 271 6.94 -8.17 -9.10
N THR A 272 8.21 -8.11 -8.75
CA THR A 272 9.30 -8.64 -9.57
C THR A 272 9.29 -10.17 -9.55
N ARG A 273 9.88 -10.80 -10.56
CA ARG A 273 9.93 -12.26 -10.64
C ARG A 273 11.13 -12.82 -9.87
N PHE A 274 10.89 -13.92 -9.19
CA PHE A 274 11.89 -14.66 -8.42
C PHE A 274 11.97 -16.10 -8.90
N ASN A 275 13.16 -16.52 -9.34
CA ASN A 275 13.41 -17.92 -9.70
C ASN A 275 13.55 -18.75 -8.43
N ILE A 276 12.55 -19.61 -8.17
CA ILE A 276 12.48 -20.40 -6.93
C ILE A 276 13.65 -21.39 -6.82
N LYS A 277 14.02 -22.05 -7.92
CA LYS A 277 15.12 -23.03 -7.95
C LYS A 277 16.49 -22.36 -7.84
N GLY A 278 16.70 -21.29 -8.62
CA GLY A 278 17.98 -20.60 -8.67
C GLY A 278 18.17 -19.58 -7.54
N LYS A 279 17.12 -19.28 -6.77
CA LYS A 279 17.08 -18.22 -5.75
C LYS A 279 17.62 -16.89 -6.27
N GLN A 280 17.20 -16.49 -7.47
CA GLN A 280 17.67 -15.31 -8.18
C GLN A 280 16.50 -14.43 -8.63
N PHE A 281 16.70 -13.12 -8.56
CA PHE A 281 15.75 -12.16 -9.11
C PHE A 281 15.84 -12.14 -10.64
N LEU A 282 14.68 -12.08 -11.29
CA LEU A 282 14.57 -11.96 -12.73
C LEU A 282 14.15 -10.55 -13.10
N THR A 283 14.90 -9.93 -13.99
CA THR A 283 14.70 -8.50 -14.36
C THR A 283 13.65 -8.28 -15.44
N THR A 284 12.98 -9.32 -15.91
CA THR A 284 12.06 -9.23 -17.05
C THR A 284 10.62 -9.56 -16.66
N GLN A 285 9.67 -8.78 -17.19
CA GLN A 285 8.24 -9.05 -17.11
C GLN A 285 7.68 -9.18 -15.68
N SER A 286 7.71 -8.08 -14.94
CA SER A 286 7.01 -7.98 -13.64
C SER A 286 5.50 -8.06 -13.80
N LYS A 287 4.79 -8.45 -12.73
CA LYS A 287 3.36 -8.20 -12.57
C LYS A 287 3.14 -6.88 -11.83
N TYR A 288 2.01 -6.25 -12.09
CA TYR A 288 1.64 -5.00 -11.42
C TYR A 288 0.28 -5.13 -10.76
N TYR A 289 0.16 -4.59 -9.56
CA TYR A 289 -1.05 -4.59 -8.76
C TYR A 289 -1.43 -3.15 -8.41
N CYS A 290 -2.72 -2.86 -8.33
CA CYS A 290 -3.20 -1.52 -7.98
C CYS A 290 -3.46 -1.42 -6.47
N VAL A 291 -3.37 -0.20 -5.96
CA VAL A 291 -3.56 0.12 -4.54
C VAL A 291 -4.98 -0.18 -4.04
N ASP A 292 -5.98 -0.12 -4.93
CA ASP A 292 -7.39 -0.21 -4.56
C ASP A 292 -8.27 -0.69 -5.71
N MET A 293 -9.18 -1.61 -5.41
CA MET A 293 -10.07 -2.20 -6.41
C MET A 293 -11.21 -1.26 -6.83
N GLY A 294 -11.71 -0.43 -5.92
CA GLY A 294 -12.71 0.59 -6.24
C GLY A 294 -12.17 1.64 -7.22
N LEU A 295 -10.90 2.06 -7.03
CA LEU A 295 -10.19 2.92 -7.98
C LEU A 295 -10.09 2.26 -9.37
N ARG A 296 -9.69 0.98 -9.40
CA ARG A 296 -9.66 0.21 -10.65
C ARG A 296 -11.03 0.16 -11.32
N ASN A 297 -12.06 -0.22 -10.59
CA ASN A 297 -13.41 -0.38 -11.12
C ASN A 297 -14.04 0.93 -11.62
N MET A 298 -13.64 2.07 -11.03
CA MET A 298 -14.04 3.39 -11.49
C MET A 298 -13.50 3.68 -12.91
N LEU A 299 -12.21 3.35 -13.15
CA LEU A 299 -11.50 3.66 -14.40
C LEU A 299 -11.70 2.60 -15.48
N VAL A 300 -11.87 1.35 -15.06
CA VAL A 300 -12.02 0.20 -15.93
C VAL A 300 -13.35 -0.47 -15.59
N ARG A 301 -14.32 -0.39 -16.47
CA ARG A 301 -15.56 -1.16 -16.29
C ARG A 301 -15.23 -2.64 -16.41
N GLY A 302 -15.12 -3.33 -15.26
CA GLY A 302 -14.74 -4.73 -15.18
C GLY A 302 -15.75 -5.65 -15.87
N LYS A 303 -15.25 -6.76 -16.41
CA LYS A 303 -16.06 -7.94 -16.73
C LYS A 303 -15.92 -8.91 -15.54
N ASP A 304 -16.98 -9.63 -15.20
CA ASP A 304 -17.02 -10.66 -14.15
C ASP A 304 -15.95 -11.78 -14.33
N SER A 305 -15.33 -11.85 -15.51
CA SER A 305 -14.32 -12.85 -15.87
C SER A 305 -12.93 -12.63 -15.25
N ASP A 306 -12.75 -11.58 -14.45
CA ASP A 306 -11.41 -11.14 -13.96
C ASP A 306 -11.19 -11.40 -12.46
N ILE A 307 -12.09 -12.19 -11.82
CA ILE A 307 -12.05 -12.40 -10.37
C ILE A 307 -10.73 -13.01 -9.88
N GLY A 308 -10.05 -13.81 -10.69
CA GLY A 308 -8.74 -14.37 -10.34
C GLY A 308 -7.70 -13.28 -10.10
N HIS A 309 -7.53 -12.36 -11.06
CA HIS A 309 -6.59 -11.24 -10.91
C HIS A 309 -7.00 -10.24 -9.83
N ILE A 310 -8.30 -10.08 -9.59
CA ILE A 310 -8.82 -9.26 -8.47
C ILE A 310 -8.40 -9.87 -7.14
N LEU A 311 -8.55 -11.18 -6.97
CA LEU A 311 -8.11 -11.89 -5.76
C LEU A 311 -6.60 -11.85 -5.61
N GLU A 312 -5.84 -12.09 -6.67
CA GLU A 312 -4.38 -11.92 -6.64
C GLU A 312 -4.00 -10.52 -6.14
N ASN A 313 -4.66 -9.46 -6.64
CA ASN A 313 -4.39 -8.09 -6.20
C ASN A 313 -4.64 -7.89 -4.70
N VAL A 314 -5.75 -8.39 -4.18
CA VAL A 314 -6.09 -8.27 -2.75
C VAL A 314 -5.10 -9.05 -1.89
N VAL A 315 -4.76 -10.28 -2.29
CA VAL A 315 -3.77 -11.12 -1.59
C VAL A 315 -2.39 -10.47 -1.61
N TYR A 316 -1.96 -9.93 -2.75
CA TYR A 316 -0.69 -9.20 -2.87
C TYR A 316 -0.58 -8.05 -1.86
N LEU A 317 -1.60 -7.18 -1.81
CA LEU A 317 -1.63 -6.06 -0.88
C LEU A 317 -1.65 -6.52 0.58
N GLU A 318 -2.36 -7.60 0.88
CA GLU A 318 -2.38 -8.16 2.23
C GLU A 318 -1.02 -8.75 2.63
N LEU A 319 -0.30 -9.41 1.72
CA LEU A 319 1.04 -9.91 1.98
C LEU A 319 2.02 -8.77 2.27
N ILE A 320 1.97 -7.65 1.51
CA ILE A 320 2.76 -6.44 1.81
C ILE A 320 2.38 -5.87 3.18
N ARG A 321 1.08 -5.81 3.49
CA ARG A 321 0.59 -5.31 4.79
C ARG A 321 1.16 -6.11 5.97
N ARG A 322 1.33 -7.42 5.79
CA ARG A 322 1.96 -8.30 6.78
C ARG A 322 3.48 -8.12 6.87
N GLY A 323 4.07 -7.19 6.11
CA GLY A 323 5.49 -6.87 6.13
C GLY A 323 6.36 -7.79 5.28
N TYR A 324 5.79 -8.59 4.37
CA TYR A 324 6.58 -9.49 3.53
C TYR A 324 7.13 -8.79 2.29
N GLU A 325 8.34 -9.17 1.88
CA GLU A 325 8.81 -8.92 0.51
C GLU A 325 8.11 -9.90 -0.44
N VAL A 326 7.36 -9.39 -1.42
CA VAL A 326 6.48 -10.22 -2.27
C VAL A 326 6.95 -10.23 -3.71
N PHE A 327 7.11 -11.44 -4.25
CA PHE A 327 7.59 -11.70 -5.61
C PHE A 327 6.63 -12.64 -6.34
N VAL A 328 6.70 -12.65 -7.67
CA VAL A 328 6.06 -13.67 -8.51
C VAL A 328 7.04 -14.85 -8.67
N GLY A 329 6.62 -16.04 -8.27
CA GLY A 329 7.48 -17.22 -8.32
C GLY A 329 7.59 -17.82 -9.72
N ALA A 330 8.80 -17.87 -10.27
CA ALA A 330 9.09 -18.60 -11.51
C ALA A 330 9.68 -19.97 -11.17
N ILE A 331 9.09 -21.02 -11.71
CA ILE A 331 9.58 -22.40 -11.54
C ILE A 331 9.47 -23.18 -12.85
N ASP A 332 10.60 -23.51 -13.47
CA ASP A 332 10.67 -24.07 -14.82
C ASP A 332 9.87 -23.21 -15.82
N ASP A 333 8.91 -23.80 -16.50
CA ASP A 333 7.93 -23.18 -17.40
C ASP A 333 6.61 -22.77 -16.68
N GLY A 334 6.54 -22.96 -15.35
CA GLY A 334 5.39 -22.64 -14.50
C GLY A 334 5.58 -21.37 -13.68
N GLU A 335 4.52 -21.01 -12.98
CA GLU A 335 4.48 -19.85 -12.09
C GLU A 335 3.77 -20.21 -10.79
N VAL A 336 4.27 -19.66 -9.67
CA VAL A 336 3.56 -19.55 -8.39
C VAL A 336 3.19 -18.07 -8.23
N ASP A 337 1.93 -17.80 -7.93
CA ASP A 337 1.45 -16.43 -7.91
C ASP A 337 2.28 -15.53 -6.97
N PHE A 338 2.58 -16.03 -5.75
CA PHE A 338 3.42 -15.27 -4.82
C PHE A 338 4.43 -16.12 -4.08
N VAL A 339 5.63 -15.58 -3.99
CA VAL A 339 6.67 -15.93 -3.05
C VAL A 339 6.80 -14.79 -2.06
N ALA A 340 6.36 -14.98 -0.84
CA ALA A 340 6.48 -14.01 0.24
C ALA A 340 7.69 -14.36 1.09
N LYS A 341 8.63 -13.41 1.24
CA LYS A 341 9.82 -13.57 2.08
C LYS A 341 9.61 -12.79 3.37
N THR A 342 9.79 -13.46 4.49
CA THR A 342 9.66 -12.91 5.83
C THR A 342 10.94 -12.20 6.28
N ASP A 343 10.88 -11.38 7.32
CA ASP A 343 12.04 -10.66 7.88
C ASP A 343 13.15 -11.60 8.36
N ASP A 344 12.81 -12.81 8.82
CA ASP A 344 13.75 -13.87 9.22
C ASP A 344 14.28 -14.70 8.03
N GLY A 345 13.91 -14.31 6.80
CA GLY A 345 14.43 -14.88 5.56
C GLY A 345 13.76 -16.18 5.12
N GLN A 346 12.65 -16.59 5.74
CA GLN A 346 11.87 -17.74 5.30
C GLN A 346 11.02 -17.38 4.08
N TYR A 347 10.67 -18.40 3.29
CA TYR A 347 9.78 -18.26 2.14
C TYR A 347 8.42 -18.87 2.43
N LEU A 348 7.36 -18.22 1.97
CA LEU A 348 5.98 -18.71 1.99
C LEU A 348 5.47 -18.65 0.55
N TYR A 349 4.86 -19.73 0.10
CA TYR A 349 4.36 -19.83 -1.27
C TYR A 349 2.83 -19.76 -1.29
N TYR A 350 2.28 -18.91 -2.15
CA TYR A 350 0.84 -18.73 -2.29
C TYR A 350 0.41 -18.89 -3.74
N GLN A 351 -0.67 -19.64 -3.94
CA GLN A 351 -1.42 -19.73 -5.18
C GLN A 351 -2.84 -19.22 -4.92
N VAL A 352 -3.43 -18.50 -5.86
CA VAL A 352 -4.71 -17.85 -5.68
C VAL A 352 -5.65 -18.25 -6.82
N ALA A 353 -6.79 -18.81 -6.51
CA ALA A 353 -7.80 -19.18 -7.49
C ALA A 353 -9.20 -18.81 -7.02
N ALA A 354 -10.09 -18.42 -7.94
CA ALA A 354 -11.48 -18.14 -7.59
C ALA A 354 -12.18 -19.39 -7.01
N SER A 355 -11.98 -20.55 -7.66
CA SER A 355 -12.50 -21.84 -7.20
C SER A 355 -11.63 -22.98 -7.70
N THR A 356 -11.57 -24.04 -6.90
CA THR A 356 -10.89 -25.30 -7.23
C THR A 356 -11.82 -26.51 -7.07
N LEU A 357 -13.13 -26.29 -7.15
CA LEU A 357 -14.13 -27.37 -7.11
C LEU A 357 -14.05 -28.27 -8.35
N ASP A 358 -13.61 -27.72 -9.49
CA ASP A 358 -13.28 -28.53 -10.68
C ASP A 358 -11.92 -29.24 -10.47
N PRO A 359 -11.87 -30.59 -10.59
CA PRO A 359 -10.63 -31.34 -10.37
C PRO A 359 -9.48 -30.96 -11.31
N ASN A 360 -9.76 -30.55 -12.55
CA ASN A 360 -8.73 -30.13 -13.49
C ASN A 360 -8.12 -28.80 -13.07
N THR A 361 -8.95 -27.86 -12.60
CA THR A 361 -8.50 -26.59 -12.04
C THR A 361 -7.65 -26.84 -10.80
N LEU A 362 -8.12 -27.65 -9.85
CA LEU A 362 -7.34 -28.02 -8.67
C LEU A 362 -5.96 -28.60 -9.04
N LYS A 363 -5.94 -29.55 -9.98
CA LYS A 363 -4.68 -30.17 -10.45
C LYS A 363 -3.72 -29.14 -11.05
N ARG A 364 -4.25 -28.19 -11.82
CA ARG A 364 -3.48 -27.10 -12.43
C ARG A 364 -2.86 -26.19 -11.37
N GLU A 365 -3.65 -25.76 -10.37
CA GLU A 365 -3.20 -24.86 -9.31
C GLU A 365 -2.19 -25.51 -8.35
N LEU A 366 -2.28 -26.82 -8.12
CA LEU A 366 -1.32 -27.56 -7.29
C LEU A 366 -0.01 -27.91 -8.04
N ALA A 367 -0.02 -27.95 -9.38
CA ALA A 367 1.12 -28.42 -10.18
C ALA A 367 2.42 -27.62 -9.96
N PRO A 368 2.43 -26.26 -9.85
CA PRO A 368 3.64 -25.50 -9.56
C PRO A 368 4.26 -25.87 -8.21
N PHE A 369 3.45 -26.04 -7.18
CA PHE A 369 3.92 -26.38 -5.83
C PHE A 369 4.65 -27.75 -5.77
N LYS A 370 4.17 -28.73 -6.54
CA LYS A 370 4.80 -30.07 -6.60
C LYS A 370 6.21 -30.06 -7.20
N ARG A 371 6.59 -28.99 -7.90
CA ARG A 371 7.93 -28.80 -8.48
C ARG A 371 8.91 -28.13 -7.52
N ILE A 372 8.41 -27.57 -6.39
CA ILE A 372 9.20 -26.93 -5.37
C ILE A 372 9.73 -27.98 -4.41
N ALA A 373 11.06 -28.16 -4.39
CA ALA A 373 11.72 -29.22 -3.63
C ALA A 373 11.94 -28.87 -2.15
N ASP A 374 11.76 -27.59 -1.75
CA ASP A 374 11.93 -27.18 -0.35
C ASP A 374 10.67 -27.45 0.50
N ASN A 375 10.85 -27.37 1.82
CA ASN A 375 9.83 -27.63 2.83
C ASN A 375 9.11 -26.38 3.35
N TYR A 376 9.28 -25.22 2.70
CA TYR A 376 8.56 -24.02 3.11
C TYR A 376 7.05 -24.16 2.90
N PRO A 377 6.24 -23.47 3.72
CA PRO A 377 4.78 -23.54 3.65
C PRO A 377 4.23 -23.19 2.26
N LYS A 378 3.28 -23.98 1.79
CA LYS A 378 2.58 -23.81 0.52
C LYS A 378 1.10 -23.67 0.79
N THR A 379 0.48 -22.57 0.36
CA THR A 379 -0.92 -22.27 0.62
C THR A 379 -1.67 -21.99 -0.67
N LEU A 380 -2.77 -22.69 -0.88
CA LEU A 380 -3.74 -22.44 -1.95
C LEU A 380 -4.93 -21.67 -1.37
N LEU A 381 -5.12 -20.43 -1.80
CA LEU A 381 -6.21 -19.55 -1.37
C LEU A 381 -7.35 -19.56 -2.38
N THR A 382 -8.58 -19.82 -1.93
CA THR A 382 -9.77 -19.86 -2.81
C THR A 382 -10.99 -19.20 -2.16
N LEU A 383 -12.02 -18.86 -2.96
CA LEU A 383 -13.33 -18.43 -2.46
C LEU A 383 -14.27 -19.62 -2.15
N ASP A 384 -13.79 -20.85 -2.31
CA ASP A 384 -14.64 -22.03 -2.06
C ASP A 384 -15.13 -22.05 -0.62
N GLU A 385 -16.47 -22.08 -0.42
CA GLU A 385 -17.11 -22.26 0.89
C GLU A 385 -17.22 -23.74 1.23
N VAL A 386 -17.47 -24.59 0.21
CA VAL A 386 -17.47 -26.04 0.33
C VAL A 386 -16.03 -26.54 0.18
N PHE A 387 -15.57 -27.42 1.10
CA PHE A 387 -14.16 -27.79 1.19
C PHE A 387 -13.25 -26.57 1.32
N SER A 388 -13.65 -25.62 2.15
CA SER A 388 -12.91 -24.38 2.42
C SER A 388 -11.49 -24.59 2.92
N THR A 389 -11.25 -25.72 3.61
CA THR A 389 -9.95 -26.18 4.10
C THR A 389 -9.67 -27.60 3.64
N ALA A 390 -8.44 -27.86 3.22
CA ALA A 390 -7.94 -29.20 2.86
C ALA A 390 -6.42 -29.23 2.92
N ASP A 391 -5.84 -30.43 3.02
CA ASP A 391 -4.40 -30.68 2.86
C ASP A 391 -4.18 -31.58 1.65
N TYR A 392 -3.34 -31.12 0.74
CA TYR A 392 -2.94 -31.89 -0.44
C TYR A 392 -1.42 -32.17 -0.40
N GLU A 393 -1.04 -33.22 0.32
CA GLU A 393 0.39 -33.62 0.42
C GLU A 393 1.27 -32.49 0.99
N GLY A 394 0.79 -31.79 2.03
CA GLY A 394 1.49 -30.66 2.67
C GLY A 394 1.19 -29.28 2.05
N ILE A 395 0.33 -29.21 1.04
CA ILE A 395 -0.19 -27.95 0.49
C ILE A 395 -1.51 -27.65 1.18
N GLN A 396 -1.54 -26.58 1.97
CA GLN A 396 -2.72 -26.16 2.74
C GLN A 396 -3.69 -25.37 1.86
N LYS A 397 -4.90 -25.87 1.64
CA LYS A 397 -5.99 -25.06 1.06
C LYS A 397 -6.70 -24.29 2.18
N ARG A 398 -7.00 -23.00 1.94
CA ARG A 398 -7.75 -22.15 2.86
C ARG A 398 -8.73 -21.25 2.10
N ASN A 399 -9.86 -20.92 2.75
CA ASN A 399 -10.71 -19.86 2.23
C ASN A 399 -9.98 -18.50 2.33
N VAL A 400 -10.00 -17.72 1.25
CA VAL A 400 -9.29 -16.44 1.18
C VAL A 400 -9.90 -15.39 2.11
N LEU A 401 -11.22 -15.40 2.33
CA LEU A 401 -11.88 -14.44 3.23
C LEU A 401 -11.48 -14.69 4.67
N ASP A 402 -11.47 -15.94 5.12
CA ASP A 402 -11.03 -16.34 6.47
C ASP A 402 -9.55 -15.96 6.65
N TRP A 403 -8.71 -16.23 5.64
CA TRP A 403 -7.30 -15.84 5.67
C TRP A 403 -7.10 -14.31 5.75
N LEU A 404 -7.91 -13.52 5.03
CA LEU A 404 -7.89 -12.05 5.07
C LEU A 404 -8.38 -11.50 6.41
N LEU A 405 -9.31 -12.21 7.08
CA LEU A 405 -9.80 -11.86 8.41
C LEU A 405 -8.84 -12.31 9.52
N GLY A 406 -7.88 -13.19 9.20
CA GLY A 406 -6.89 -13.72 10.13
C GLY A 406 -7.44 -14.87 10.99
N GLU A 407 -8.41 -15.61 10.45
CA GLU A 407 -9.02 -16.80 11.04
C GLU A 407 -8.32 -18.07 10.56
#